data_82eead78c31f9bf2c35fdb612f3319b7
#
_entry.id   82eead78c31f9bf2c35fdb612f3319b7
#
_cell.length_a   1.000
_cell.length_b   1.000
_cell.length_c   1.000
_cell.angle_alpha   90.00
_cell.angle_beta   90.00
_cell.angle_gamma   90.00
#
_symmetry.space_group_name_H-M   'P 1'
#
loop_
_entity.id
_entity.type
_entity.pdbx_description
1 polymer ?
#
loop_
_entity_poly.entity_id
_entity_poly.type
_entity_poly.pdbx_seq_one_letter_code
_entity_poly.pdbx_strand_id
1 'polypeptide(L)'
;WKWDDIIYDIGMRLSDIAHQDLVVLATTTEDIINAKRNGQVAFVVSLEGAAMIENELDRLDILYGLGVRSMGIAYSEGNALGAGLKEPRDGGLTMFGRQAVKRMNQLGIAIDISHSGDQTGLDTIEFSDKPVFITHAGARALWNSRRLKDDDTIRACAAKGGVIGIEAAPHTTITKNQPRHTLDSFMEHFEYCVNLVGIDHVAFGPDLLFGDHVGLHDTLSEALSIGSSRGQEEYPKVEFVDGLENPAESFPNIIRWLVKNGYSDEDIAKAVGGNIMRVLKEVWHK
;
A
#
# COMPACT_ATOMS: atom_id res chain seq x y z
N TRP A 1 -2.52 13.53 -11.48
CA TRP A 1 -1.76 12.40 -12.10
C TRP A 1 -2.25 12.23 -13.52
N LYS A 2 -1.47 12.76 -14.47
CA LYS A 2 -1.82 12.72 -15.90
C LYS A 2 -1.21 11.46 -16.52
N TRP A 3 -1.85 10.98 -17.58
CA TRP A 3 -1.39 9.81 -18.31
C TRP A 3 0.05 9.96 -18.81
N ASP A 4 0.36 11.07 -19.47
CA ASP A 4 1.69 11.30 -20.05
C ASP A 4 2.79 11.33 -19.01
N ASP A 5 2.53 11.93 -17.82
CA ASP A 5 3.49 12.00 -16.72
C ASP A 5 3.82 10.61 -16.18
N ILE A 6 2.80 9.76 -16.01
CA ILE A 6 2.98 8.38 -15.52
C ILE A 6 3.73 7.52 -16.53
N ILE A 7 3.40 7.61 -17.82
CA ILE A 7 4.11 6.86 -18.85
C ILE A 7 5.58 7.30 -18.92
N TYR A 8 5.84 8.61 -18.83
CA TYR A 8 7.20 9.14 -18.79
C TYR A 8 7.98 8.61 -17.58
N ASP A 9 7.40 8.70 -16.37
CA ASP A 9 8.08 8.25 -15.15
C ASP A 9 8.35 6.74 -15.16
N ILE A 10 7.37 5.92 -15.54
CA ILE A 10 7.57 4.47 -15.69
C ILE A 10 8.69 4.19 -16.71
N GLY A 11 8.68 4.86 -17.86
CA GLY A 11 9.71 4.71 -18.88
C GLY A 11 11.12 5.03 -18.36
N MET A 12 11.26 6.13 -17.60
CA MET A 12 12.53 6.50 -16.97
C MET A 12 12.99 5.44 -15.96
N ARG A 13 12.09 4.94 -15.08
CA ARG A 13 12.44 3.91 -14.10
C ARG A 13 12.84 2.58 -14.77
N LEU A 14 12.14 2.18 -15.80
CA LEU A 14 12.52 0.98 -16.57
C LEU A 14 13.89 1.14 -17.23
N SER A 15 14.20 2.34 -17.74
CA SER A 15 15.52 2.65 -18.27
C SER A 15 16.60 2.59 -17.19
N ASP A 16 16.36 3.18 -16.01
CA ASP A 16 17.29 3.11 -14.87
C ASP A 16 17.59 1.64 -14.48
N ILE A 17 16.55 0.81 -14.39
CA ILE A 17 16.68 -0.62 -14.08
C ILE A 17 17.50 -1.36 -15.15
N ALA A 18 17.28 -1.04 -16.42
CA ALA A 18 17.96 -1.73 -17.52
C ALA A 18 19.47 -1.42 -17.64
N HIS A 19 19.97 -0.37 -16.97
CA HIS A 19 21.36 0.08 -17.05
C HIS A 19 22.19 -0.23 -15.80
N GLN A 20 21.72 -1.13 -14.93
CA GLN A 20 22.43 -1.55 -13.73
C GLN A 20 22.05 -3.02 -13.36
N ASP A 21 22.80 -3.66 -12.44
CA ASP A 21 22.64 -5.07 -12.10
C ASP A 21 22.12 -5.33 -10.67
N LEU A 22 21.91 -4.27 -9.86
CA LEU A 22 21.52 -4.40 -8.46
C LEU A 22 20.00 -4.55 -8.27
N VAL A 23 19.21 -3.96 -9.18
CA VAL A 23 17.75 -3.97 -9.13
C VAL A 23 17.21 -4.65 -10.38
N VAL A 24 16.25 -5.52 -10.23
CA VAL A 24 15.56 -6.19 -11.34
C VAL A 24 14.06 -5.92 -11.29
N LEU A 25 13.45 -5.74 -12.46
CA LEU A 25 11.99 -5.64 -12.55
C LEU A 25 11.37 -7.00 -12.20
N ALA A 26 10.48 -7.01 -11.22
CA ALA A 26 9.71 -8.19 -10.85
C ALA A 26 8.28 -8.08 -11.37
N THR A 27 7.90 -9.00 -12.23
CA THR A 27 6.55 -9.13 -12.79
C THR A 27 5.87 -10.43 -12.41
N THR A 28 6.61 -11.33 -11.77
CA THR A 28 6.16 -12.61 -11.22
C THR A 28 6.72 -12.81 -9.81
N THR A 29 6.10 -13.67 -9.04
CA THR A 29 6.63 -14.04 -7.71
C THR A 29 7.96 -14.77 -7.79
N GLU A 30 8.23 -15.45 -8.90
CA GLU A 30 9.52 -16.13 -9.13
C GLU A 30 10.65 -15.11 -9.34
N ASP A 31 10.37 -13.96 -9.98
CA ASP A 31 11.34 -12.87 -10.12
C ASP A 31 11.79 -12.36 -8.75
N ILE A 32 10.85 -12.21 -7.80
CA ILE A 32 11.16 -11.80 -6.43
C ILE A 32 12.07 -12.82 -5.72
N ILE A 33 11.73 -14.11 -5.85
CA ILE A 33 12.51 -15.20 -5.25
C ILE A 33 13.92 -15.25 -5.84
N ASN A 34 14.03 -15.12 -7.16
CA ASN A 34 15.31 -15.18 -7.86
C ASN A 34 16.18 -13.96 -7.56
N ALA A 35 15.60 -12.75 -7.51
CA ALA A 35 16.32 -11.56 -7.09
C ALA A 35 16.96 -11.75 -5.72
N LYS A 36 16.20 -12.24 -4.74
CA LYS A 36 16.72 -12.51 -3.40
C LYS A 36 17.87 -13.55 -3.41
N ARG A 37 17.74 -14.64 -4.19
CA ARG A 37 18.79 -15.67 -4.32
C ARG A 37 20.08 -15.12 -4.92
N ASN A 38 19.96 -14.16 -5.83
CA ASN A 38 21.07 -13.52 -6.53
C ASN A 38 21.65 -12.30 -5.79
N GLY A 39 21.13 -11.95 -4.61
CA GLY A 39 21.56 -10.75 -3.89
C GLY A 39 21.13 -9.45 -4.55
N GLN A 40 20.06 -9.47 -5.35
CA GLN A 40 19.48 -8.33 -6.05
C GLN A 40 18.21 -7.84 -5.34
N VAL A 41 17.78 -6.62 -5.63
CA VAL A 41 16.51 -6.05 -5.19
C VAL A 41 15.46 -6.27 -6.28
N ALA A 42 14.34 -6.90 -5.93
CA ALA A 42 13.19 -7.01 -6.80
C ALA A 42 12.36 -5.72 -6.74
N PHE A 43 12.20 -5.05 -7.86
CA PHE A 43 11.38 -3.85 -7.99
C PHE A 43 10.02 -4.20 -8.62
N VAL A 44 8.93 -3.94 -7.89
CA VAL A 44 7.56 -4.11 -8.35
C VAL A 44 7.00 -2.73 -8.68
N VAL A 45 6.58 -2.52 -9.92
CA VAL A 45 5.91 -1.26 -10.30
C VAL A 45 4.51 -1.24 -9.73
N SER A 46 4.26 -0.30 -8.83
CA SER A 46 2.98 -0.06 -8.17
C SER A 46 2.54 1.39 -8.37
N LEU A 47 1.23 1.60 -8.55
CA LEU A 47 0.61 2.92 -8.65
C LEU A 47 -0.42 3.05 -7.53
N GLU A 48 -0.31 4.09 -6.70
CA GLU A 48 -1.18 4.25 -5.52
C GLU A 48 -2.60 4.70 -5.83
N GLY A 49 -2.91 5.02 -7.07
CA GLY A 49 -4.25 5.36 -7.51
C GLY A 49 -4.39 5.24 -9.01
N ALA A 50 -5.63 5.19 -9.51
CA ALA A 50 -5.95 4.94 -10.90
C ALA A 50 -6.44 6.20 -11.65
N ALA A 51 -6.20 7.41 -11.15
CA ALA A 51 -6.67 8.64 -11.79
C ALA A 51 -6.21 8.79 -13.24
N MET A 52 -5.00 8.29 -13.57
CA MET A 52 -4.39 8.38 -14.90
C MET A 52 -5.10 7.55 -15.97
N ILE A 53 -5.89 6.54 -15.59
CA ILE A 53 -6.63 5.79 -16.60
C ILE A 53 -7.83 6.57 -17.13
N GLU A 54 -8.26 7.63 -16.42
CA GLU A 54 -9.43 8.44 -16.78
C GLU A 54 -10.66 7.55 -17.04
N ASN A 55 -11.21 7.56 -18.25
CA ASN A 55 -12.31 6.68 -18.68
C ASN A 55 -11.87 5.67 -19.77
N GLU A 56 -10.57 5.38 -19.86
CA GLU A 56 -9.97 4.52 -20.90
C GLU A 56 -9.53 3.20 -20.28
N LEU A 57 -10.39 2.19 -20.33
CA LEU A 57 -10.12 0.89 -19.71
C LEU A 57 -8.87 0.21 -20.26
N ASP A 58 -8.57 0.39 -21.56
CA ASP A 58 -7.41 -0.20 -22.26
C ASP A 58 -6.07 0.31 -21.69
N ARG A 59 -6.08 1.44 -20.96
CA ARG A 59 -4.89 1.93 -20.29
C ARG A 59 -4.37 0.97 -19.21
N LEU A 60 -5.24 0.14 -18.63
CA LEU A 60 -4.83 -0.93 -17.73
C LEU A 60 -3.96 -1.97 -18.44
N ASP A 61 -4.29 -2.30 -19.68
CA ASP A 61 -3.50 -3.24 -20.50
C ASP A 61 -2.12 -2.65 -20.85
N ILE A 62 -2.07 -1.37 -21.17
CA ILE A 62 -0.81 -0.67 -21.45
C ILE A 62 0.07 -0.65 -20.20
N LEU A 63 -0.49 -0.27 -19.04
CA LEU A 63 0.23 -0.24 -17.77
C LEU A 63 0.74 -1.64 -17.37
N TYR A 64 -0.08 -2.67 -17.54
CA TYR A 64 0.34 -4.06 -17.34
C TYR A 64 1.51 -4.44 -18.26
N GLY A 65 1.42 -4.08 -19.55
CA GLY A 65 2.50 -4.28 -20.53
C GLY A 65 3.81 -3.57 -20.17
N LEU A 66 3.73 -2.43 -19.49
CA LEU A 66 4.86 -1.67 -18.94
C LEU A 66 5.37 -2.23 -17.59
N GLY A 67 4.82 -3.32 -17.10
CA GLY A 67 5.28 -3.99 -15.89
C GLY A 67 4.54 -3.60 -14.61
N VAL A 68 3.49 -2.79 -14.66
CA VAL A 68 2.66 -2.51 -13.49
C VAL A 68 2.01 -3.80 -12.99
N ARG A 69 2.16 -4.10 -11.71
CA ARG A 69 1.64 -5.31 -11.06
C ARG A 69 0.79 -5.03 -9.83
N SER A 70 0.75 -3.79 -9.37
CA SER A 70 -0.13 -3.35 -8.30
C SER A 70 -0.71 -1.98 -8.63
N MET A 71 -1.98 -1.73 -8.26
CA MET A 71 -2.64 -0.45 -8.50
C MET A 71 -3.72 -0.19 -7.47
N GLY A 72 -3.70 1.03 -6.91
CA GLY A 72 -4.76 1.57 -6.08
C GLY A 72 -5.99 1.99 -6.88
N ILE A 73 -7.15 1.95 -6.26
CA ILE A 73 -8.42 2.42 -6.88
C ILE A 73 -8.47 3.94 -6.92
N ALA A 74 -8.27 4.59 -5.78
CA ALA A 74 -8.27 6.04 -5.64
C ALA A 74 -7.20 6.45 -4.63
N TYR A 75 -6.73 7.69 -4.71
CA TYR A 75 -5.79 8.28 -3.74
C TYR A 75 -6.56 9.14 -2.72
N SER A 76 -6.20 10.40 -2.57
CA SER A 76 -6.91 11.31 -1.65
C SER A 76 -8.26 11.77 -2.20
N GLU A 77 -8.28 12.16 -3.48
CA GLU A 77 -9.47 12.59 -4.20
C GLU A 77 -10.13 11.41 -4.94
N GLY A 78 -11.40 11.59 -5.30
CA GLY A 78 -12.09 10.68 -6.18
C GLY A 78 -11.60 10.74 -7.63
N ASN A 79 -11.83 9.67 -8.34
CA ASN A 79 -11.57 9.56 -9.78
C ASN A 79 -12.72 8.82 -10.48
N ALA A 80 -12.54 8.42 -11.73
CA ALA A 80 -13.57 7.71 -12.48
C ALA A 80 -13.97 6.35 -11.88
N LEU A 81 -13.13 5.74 -11.01
CA LEU A 81 -13.38 4.43 -10.41
C LEU A 81 -14.16 4.52 -9.10
N GLY A 82 -13.89 5.50 -8.26
CA GLY A 82 -14.48 5.62 -6.94
C GLY A 82 -13.94 6.80 -6.15
N ALA A 83 -14.29 6.88 -4.89
CA ALA A 83 -13.88 7.92 -3.97
C ALA A 83 -12.55 7.62 -3.29
N GLY A 84 -11.72 8.66 -3.15
CA GLY A 84 -10.54 8.64 -2.30
C GLY A 84 -10.89 8.92 -0.83
N LEU A 85 -9.90 8.74 0.05
CA LEU A 85 -10.09 8.83 1.51
C LEU A 85 -10.53 10.22 2.01
N LYS A 86 -10.32 11.27 1.23
CA LYS A 86 -10.66 12.66 1.60
C LYS A 86 -11.97 13.17 1.01
N GLU A 87 -12.61 12.36 0.16
CA GLU A 87 -13.90 12.76 -0.38
C GLU A 87 -14.94 12.93 0.75
N PRO A 88 -15.70 14.04 0.75
CA PRO A 88 -16.73 14.29 1.76
C PRO A 88 -17.85 13.25 1.75
N ARG A 89 -18.08 12.65 0.57
CA ARG A 89 -19.08 11.60 0.35
C ARG A 89 -18.45 10.48 -0.48
N ASP A 90 -18.38 9.32 0.13
CA ASP A 90 -17.95 8.10 -0.55
C ASP A 90 -19.18 7.34 -1.05
N GLY A 91 -19.39 7.36 -2.37
CA GLY A 91 -20.49 6.67 -3.04
C GLY A 91 -20.17 5.24 -3.44
N GLY A 92 -19.00 4.72 -3.07
CA GLY A 92 -18.51 3.40 -3.48
C GLY A 92 -17.94 3.37 -4.90
N LEU A 93 -17.77 2.16 -5.45
CA LEU A 93 -17.30 1.97 -6.82
C LEU A 93 -18.33 2.44 -7.85
N THR A 94 -17.86 3.20 -8.83
CA THR A 94 -18.66 3.54 -10.02
C THR A 94 -18.87 2.31 -10.91
N MET A 95 -19.78 2.41 -11.89
CA MET A 95 -19.93 1.36 -12.91
C MET A 95 -18.63 1.12 -13.69
N PHE A 96 -17.89 2.19 -13.97
CA PHE A 96 -16.57 2.10 -14.61
C PHE A 96 -15.54 1.47 -13.66
N GLY A 97 -15.57 1.83 -12.38
CA GLY A 97 -14.72 1.22 -11.35
C GLY A 97 -14.88 -0.30 -11.25
N ARG A 98 -16.12 -0.81 -11.34
CA ARG A 98 -16.38 -2.26 -11.38
C ARG A 98 -15.78 -2.94 -12.62
N GLN A 99 -15.84 -2.28 -13.76
CA GLN A 99 -15.19 -2.78 -14.99
C GLN A 99 -13.68 -2.79 -14.84
N ALA A 100 -13.09 -1.75 -14.23
CA ALA A 100 -11.67 -1.67 -13.97
C ALA A 100 -11.19 -2.76 -12.99
N VAL A 101 -11.90 -2.98 -11.87
CA VAL A 101 -11.62 -4.08 -10.92
C VAL A 101 -11.62 -5.43 -11.65
N LYS A 102 -12.65 -5.71 -12.44
CA LYS A 102 -12.72 -6.93 -13.24
C LYS A 102 -11.55 -7.07 -14.20
N ARG A 103 -11.17 -5.96 -14.88
CA ARG A 103 -10.03 -5.98 -15.82
C ARG A 103 -8.71 -6.19 -15.09
N MET A 104 -8.48 -5.55 -13.95
CA MET A 104 -7.29 -5.77 -13.12
C MET A 104 -7.18 -7.24 -12.69
N ASN A 105 -8.28 -7.86 -12.26
CA ASN A 105 -8.32 -9.29 -11.92
C ASN A 105 -7.94 -10.19 -13.11
N GLN A 106 -8.45 -9.87 -14.31
CA GLN A 106 -8.12 -10.62 -15.55
C GLN A 106 -6.67 -10.48 -15.95
N LEU A 107 -6.08 -9.31 -15.77
CA LEU A 107 -4.68 -9.04 -16.09
C LEU A 107 -3.72 -9.61 -15.02
N GLY A 108 -4.18 -9.79 -13.80
CA GLY A 108 -3.32 -10.14 -12.66
C GLY A 108 -2.64 -8.91 -12.06
N ILE A 109 -3.30 -7.76 -12.04
CA ILE A 109 -2.87 -6.57 -11.29
C ILE A 109 -3.44 -6.69 -9.87
N ALA A 110 -2.56 -6.66 -8.86
CA ALA A 110 -2.95 -6.64 -7.46
C ALA A 110 -3.65 -5.31 -7.13
N ILE A 111 -4.82 -5.39 -6.52
CA ILE A 111 -5.63 -4.21 -6.21
C ILE A 111 -5.32 -3.74 -4.79
N ASP A 112 -5.01 -2.45 -4.64
CA ASP A 112 -4.78 -1.79 -3.36
C ASP A 112 -5.94 -0.84 -3.03
N ILE A 113 -6.39 -0.88 -1.76
CA ILE A 113 -7.44 0.01 -1.26
C ILE A 113 -6.95 0.93 -0.13
N SER A 114 -5.62 1.08 0.05
CA SER A 114 -5.04 1.87 1.15
C SER A 114 -5.56 3.29 1.21
N HIS A 115 -5.67 3.96 0.07
CA HIS A 115 -6.15 5.33 -0.05
C HIS A 115 -7.62 5.46 -0.46
N SER A 116 -8.31 4.35 -0.74
CA SER A 116 -9.73 4.39 -1.06
C SER A 116 -10.57 4.81 0.14
N GLY A 117 -11.67 5.50 -0.10
CA GLY A 117 -12.69 5.72 0.91
C GLY A 117 -13.27 4.39 1.42
N ASP A 118 -13.96 4.41 2.54
CA ASP A 118 -14.40 3.20 3.23
C ASP A 118 -15.39 2.38 2.36
N GLN A 119 -16.41 3.04 1.79
CA GLN A 119 -17.39 2.36 0.94
C GLN A 119 -16.76 1.89 -0.38
N THR A 120 -15.91 2.71 -0.99
CA THR A 120 -15.17 2.33 -2.20
C THR A 120 -14.28 1.12 -1.93
N GLY A 121 -13.63 1.07 -0.78
CA GLY A 121 -12.83 -0.08 -0.34
C GLY A 121 -13.67 -1.35 -0.17
N LEU A 122 -14.80 -1.26 0.55
CA LEU A 122 -15.71 -2.39 0.77
C LEU A 122 -16.30 -2.90 -0.55
N ASP A 123 -16.77 -2.00 -1.43
CA ASP A 123 -17.25 -2.39 -2.75
C ASP A 123 -16.16 -3.09 -3.57
N THR A 124 -14.91 -2.58 -3.50
CA THR A 124 -13.77 -3.20 -4.21
C THR A 124 -13.52 -4.62 -3.72
N ILE A 125 -13.54 -4.85 -2.40
CA ILE A 125 -13.39 -6.18 -1.80
C ILE A 125 -14.54 -7.11 -2.27
N GLU A 126 -15.77 -6.62 -2.28
CA GLU A 126 -16.94 -7.40 -2.70
C GLU A 126 -16.84 -7.80 -4.17
N PHE A 127 -16.56 -6.83 -5.07
CA PHE A 127 -16.56 -7.05 -6.52
C PHE A 127 -15.31 -7.71 -7.07
N SER A 128 -14.20 -7.72 -6.34
CA SER A 128 -12.98 -8.39 -6.76
C SER A 128 -13.15 -9.91 -6.72
N ASP A 129 -12.77 -10.61 -7.80
CA ASP A 129 -12.70 -12.08 -7.83
C ASP A 129 -11.46 -12.62 -7.13
N LYS A 130 -10.52 -11.74 -6.76
CA LYS A 130 -9.22 -12.04 -6.16
C LYS A 130 -9.08 -11.34 -4.81
N PRO A 131 -8.20 -11.82 -3.92
CA PRO A 131 -7.82 -11.07 -2.73
C PRO A 131 -7.33 -9.67 -3.09
N VAL A 132 -7.60 -8.70 -2.21
CA VAL A 132 -7.11 -7.33 -2.33
C VAL A 132 -6.12 -7.02 -1.23
N PHE A 133 -5.34 -5.97 -1.41
CA PHE A 133 -4.43 -5.47 -0.40
C PHE A 133 -4.96 -4.17 0.23
N ILE A 134 -4.65 -4.01 1.50
CA ILE A 134 -4.42 -2.72 2.13
C ILE A 134 -2.89 -2.66 2.27
N THR A 135 -2.20 -2.11 1.26
CA THR A 135 -0.73 -2.21 1.19
C THR A 135 -0.03 -1.45 2.31
N HIS A 136 -0.62 -0.35 2.78
CA HIS A 136 -0.08 0.50 3.84
C HIS A 136 -1.20 1.29 4.52
N ALA A 137 -1.54 0.91 5.74
CA ALA A 137 -2.47 1.62 6.63
C ALA A 137 -2.26 1.16 8.07
N GLY A 138 -2.94 1.80 9.01
CA GLY A 138 -3.07 1.35 10.40
C GLY A 138 -4.54 1.13 10.76
N ALA A 139 -4.81 0.80 12.03
CA ALA A 139 -6.14 0.60 12.56
C ALA A 139 -6.75 1.91 13.08
N ARG A 140 -7.88 2.33 12.53
CA ARG A 140 -8.62 3.54 12.95
C ARG A 140 -9.10 3.49 14.39
N ALA A 141 -9.32 2.31 14.93
CA ALA A 141 -9.69 2.10 16.33
C ALA A 141 -8.63 2.63 17.31
N LEU A 142 -7.35 2.59 16.94
CA LEU A 142 -6.24 3.09 17.76
C LEU A 142 -6.05 4.60 17.61
N TRP A 143 -6.24 5.12 16.39
CA TRP A 143 -6.16 6.55 16.11
C TRP A 143 -7.20 6.94 15.06
N ASN A 144 -8.11 7.85 15.40
CA ASN A 144 -9.26 8.21 14.56
C ASN A 144 -8.85 9.13 13.40
N SER A 145 -8.30 8.54 12.34
CA SER A 145 -7.96 9.21 11.09
C SER A 145 -8.62 8.50 9.91
N ARG A 146 -9.08 9.25 8.91
CA ARG A 146 -9.57 8.67 7.65
C ARG A 146 -8.50 7.93 6.86
N ARG A 147 -7.22 8.24 7.10
CA ARG A 147 -6.10 7.53 6.47
C ARG A 147 -6.03 6.08 6.93
N LEU A 148 -6.46 5.80 8.15
CA LEU A 148 -6.48 4.47 8.76
C LEU A 148 -7.78 3.73 8.41
N LYS A 149 -7.73 2.41 8.38
CA LYS A 149 -8.88 1.57 8.05
C LYS A 149 -9.69 1.20 9.30
N ASP A 150 -10.99 1.18 9.16
CA ASP A 150 -11.88 0.68 10.20
C ASP A 150 -11.85 -0.86 10.27
N ASP A 151 -12.35 -1.39 11.36
CA ASP A 151 -12.34 -2.83 11.63
C ASP A 151 -13.14 -3.62 10.60
N ASP A 152 -14.23 -3.07 10.07
CA ASP A 152 -15.06 -3.75 9.09
C ASP A 152 -14.32 -3.92 7.76
N THR A 153 -13.62 -2.88 7.30
CA THR A 153 -12.77 -2.95 6.11
C THR A 153 -11.62 -3.94 6.29
N ILE A 154 -10.95 -3.93 7.46
CA ILE A 154 -9.85 -4.86 7.75
C ILE A 154 -10.36 -6.30 7.78
N ARG A 155 -11.48 -6.56 8.46
CA ARG A 155 -12.12 -7.90 8.49
C ARG A 155 -12.58 -8.37 7.11
N ALA A 156 -13.19 -7.49 6.32
CA ALA A 156 -13.63 -7.82 4.97
C ALA A 156 -12.45 -8.19 4.06
N CYS A 157 -11.36 -7.40 4.13
CA CYS A 157 -10.13 -7.68 3.40
C CYS A 157 -9.56 -9.06 3.78
N ALA A 158 -9.43 -9.35 5.06
CA ALA A 158 -8.94 -10.65 5.55
C ALA A 158 -9.85 -11.81 5.15
N ALA A 159 -11.17 -11.66 5.29
CA ALA A 159 -12.16 -12.69 4.89
C ALA A 159 -12.08 -13.03 3.40
N LYS A 160 -11.67 -12.06 2.55
CA LYS A 160 -11.40 -12.27 1.12
C LYS A 160 -10.03 -12.92 0.84
N GLY A 161 -9.25 -13.22 1.88
CA GLY A 161 -7.89 -13.74 1.75
C GLY A 161 -6.80 -12.67 1.60
N GLY A 162 -7.16 -11.40 1.68
CA GLY A 162 -6.25 -10.28 1.57
C GLY A 162 -5.32 -10.06 2.75
N VAL A 163 -4.54 -9.01 2.69
CA VAL A 163 -3.51 -8.66 3.69
C VAL A 163 -3.53 -7.15 3.93
N ILE A 164 -3.40 -6.75 5.20
CA ILE A 164 -3.08 -5.38 5.60
C ILE A 164 -1.60 -5.25 5.90
N GLY A 165 -0.91 -4.31 5.24
CA GLY A 165 0.44 -3.85 5.57
C GLY A 165 0.37 -2.66 6.52
N ILE A 166 1.07 -2.75 7.65
CA ILE A 166 1.09 -1.66 8.63
C ILE A 166 2.01 -0.55 8.15
N GLU A 167 1.50 0.68 8.12
CA GLU A 167 2.24 1.87 7.71
C GLU A 167 3.01 2.51 8.85
N ALA A 168 4.12 3.17 8.54
CA ALA A 168 4.93 3.99 9.45
C ALA A 168 4.94 5.47 9.02
N ALA A 169 3.83 5.95 8.45
CA ALA A 169 3.73 7.33 8.02
C ALA A 169 3.84 8.29 9.23
N PRO A 170 4.72 9.32 9.15
CA PRO A 170 5.06 10.16 10.29
C PRO A 170 3.96 11.17 10.69
N HIS A 171 2.73 10.91 10.35
CA HIS A 171 1.55 11.71 10.68
C HIS A 171 0.36 10.86 11.14
N THR A 172 0.40 9.52 11.03
CA THR A 172 -0.72 8.64 11.40
C THR A 172 -0.32 7.45 12.27
N THR A 173 0.96 7.20 12.47
CA THR A 173 1.48 6.03 13.21
C THR A 173 1.37 6.15 14.74
N ILE A 174 0.70 7.17 15.28
CA ILE A 174 0.47 7.31 16.73
C ILE A 174 -0.76 6.53 17.17
N THR A 175 -0.83 6.24 18.48
CA THR A 175 -1.99 5.66 19.15
C THR A 175 -2.35 6.46 20.40
N LYS A 176 -3.49 6.14 21.03
CA LYS A 176 -3.86 6.75 22.31
C LYS A 176 -2.87 6.39 23.44
N ASN A 177 -2.26 5.21 23.36
CA ASN A 177 -1.31 4.73 24.37
C ASN A 177 0.12 5.19 24.06
N GLN A 178 0.44 5.36 22.78
CA GLN A 178 1.75 5.77 22.27
C GLN A 178 1.61 7.08 21.48
N PRO A 179 1.62 8.25 22.16
CA PRO A 179 1.33 9.54 21.51
C PRO A 179 2.53 10.12 20.72
N ARG A 180 3.57 9.32 20.50
CA ARG A 180 4.73 9.67 19.66
C ARG A 180 4.86 8.66 18.53
N HIS A 181 5.35 9.13 17.38
CA HIS A 181 5.66 8.29 16.23
C HIS A 181 6.93 7.48 16.49
N THR A 182 6.79 6.25 16.91
CA THR A 182 7.88 5.34 17.29
C THR A 182 7.61 3.93 16.75
N LEU A 183 8.64 3.08 16.78
CA LEU A 183 8.48 1.65 16.51
C LEU A 183 7.41 1.02 17.41
N ASP A 184 7.29 1.43 18.67
CA ASP A 184 6.28 0.85 19.58
C ASP A 184 4.86 1.26 19.17
N SER A 185 4.62 2.50 18.74
CA SER A 185 3.30 2.91 18.22
C SER A 185 2.94 2.18 16.92
N PHE A 186 3.91 2.02 16.04
CA PHE A 186 3.77 1.24 14.82
C PHE A 186 3.41 -0.23 15.11
N MET A 187 4.10 -0.86 16.05
CA MET A 187 3.86 -2.25 16.43
C MET A 187 2.53 -2.43 17.20
N GLU A 188 2.01 -1.40 17.88
CA GLU A 188 0.67 -1.45 18.48
C GLU A 188 -0.41 -1.60 17.40
N HIS A 189 -0.27 -0.91 16.26
CA HIS A 189 -1.16 -1.14 15.11
C HIS A 189 -1.05 -2.55 14.55
N PHE A 190 0.17 -3.10 14.49
CA PHE A 190 0.40 -4.48 14.07
C PHE A 190 -0.30 -5.48 15.00
N GLU A 191 -0.06 -5.40 16.31
CA GLU A 191 -0.68 -6.30 17.28
C GLU A 191 -2.20 -6.20 17.27
N TYR A 192 -2.74 -4.99 17.14
CA TYR A 192 -4.18 -4.80 17.02
C TYR A 192 -4.75 -5.55 15.81
N CYS A 193 -4.14 -5.39 14.64
CA CYS A 193 -4.59 -6.08 13.44
C CYS A 193 -4.41 -7.60 13.54
N VAL A 194 -3.31 -8.09 14.13
CA VAL A 194 -3.12 -9.53 14.38
C VAL A 194 -4.22 -10.09 15.28
N ASN A 195 -4.58 -9.38 16.36
CA ASN A 195 -5.67 -9.77 17.25
C ASN A 195 -7.05 -9.72 16.55
N LEU A 196 -7.23 -8.82 15.57
CA LEU A 196 -8.49 -8.62 14.87
C LEU A 196 -8.74 -9.69 13.80
N VAL A 197 -7.72 -10.06 13.01
CA VAL A 197 -7.86 -10.90 11.81
C VAL A 197 -6.87 -12.07 11.72
N GLY A 198 -5.98 -12.22 12.67
CA GLY A 198 -4.95 -13.27 12.68
C GLY A 198 -3.69 -12.90 11.90
N ILE A 199 -2.58 -13.57 12.26
CA ILE A 199 -1.24 -13.31 11.73
C ILE A 199 -1.15 -13.52 10.20
N ASP A 200 -1.97 -14.40 9.62
CA ASP A 200 -1.95 -14.74 8.21
C ASP A 200 -2.43 -13.59 7.30
N HIS A 201 -3.04 -12.54 7.89
CA HIS A 201 -3.61 -11.41 7.17
C HIS A 201 -2.93 -10.07 7.47
N VAL A 202 -1.81 -10.08 8.21
CA VAL A 202 -1.08 -8.87 8.57
C VAL A 202 0.36 -8.94 8.06
N ALA A 203 0.86 -7.83 7.54
CA ALA A 203 2.22 -7.65 7.05
C ALA A 203 2.72 -6.24 7.37
N PHE A 204 3.86 -5.87 6.82
CA PHE A 204 4.42 -4.53 6.95
C PHE A 204 4.49 -3.85 5.57
N GLY A 205 3.90 -2.67 5.48
CA GLY A 205 4.00 -1.74 4.36
C GLY A 205 4.36 -0.37 4.90
N PRO A 206 5.62 -0.14 5.35
CA PRO A 206 5.95 1.00 6.19
C PRO A 206 5.74 2.36 5.54
N ASP A 207 5.61 2.44 4.22
CA ASP A 207 5.45 3.71 3.50
C ASP A 207 6.60 4.68 3.79
N LEU A 208 7.83 4.14 3.83
CA LEU A 208 9.03 4.88 4.18
C LEU A 208 9.77 5.36 2.94
N LEU A 209 10.32 6.56 3.06
CA LEU A 209 11.19 7.19 2.07
C LEU A 209 12.57 7.44 2.67
N PHE A 210 13.58 7.56 1.83
CA PHE A 210 14.87 8.09 2.24
C PHE A 210 14.76 9.60 2.36
N GLY A 211 15.15 10.15 3.52
CA GLY A 211 15.12 11.57 3.81
C GLY A 211 13.81 12.02 4.46
N ASP A 212 13.54 13.32 4.35
CA ASP A 212 12.37 13.96 4.97
C ASP A 212 11.07 13.61 4.22
N HIS A 213 10.34 12.65 4.75
CA HIS A 213 9.05 12.21 4.23
C HIS A 213 8.01 13.36 4.21
N VAL A 214 7.97 14.18 5.26
CA VAL A 214 7.03 15.31 5.35
C VAL A 214 7.40 16.39 4.36
N GLY A 215 8.68 16.74 4.23
CA GLY A 215 9.17 17.73 3.27
C GLY A 215 8.90 17.32 1.82
N LEU A 216 9.07 16.02 1.49
CA LEU A 216 8.71 15.50 0.18
C LEU A 216 7.21 15.64 -0.09
N HIS A 217 6.36 15.25 0.86
CA HIS A 217 4.91 15.38 0.74
C HIS A 217 4.49 16.86 0.59
N ASP A 218 5.12 17.78 1.31
CA ASP A 218 4.83 19.22 1.18
C ASP A 218 5.19 19.72 -0.23
N THR A 219 6.36 19.34 -0.74
CA THR A 219 6.80 19.69 -2.11
C THR A 219 5.87 19.11 -3.19
N LEU A 220 5.53 17.83 -3.09
CA LEU A 220 4.61 17.18 -4.03
C LEU A 220 3.21 17.74 -3.93
N SER A 221 2.74 18.12 -2.74
CA SER A 221 1.42 18.72 -2.53
C SER A 221 1.28 20.07 -3.24
N GLU A 222 2.33 20.89 -3.22
CA GLU A 222 2.35 22.16 -3.97
C GLU A 222 2.33 21.92 -5.48
N ALA A 223 3.16 20.97 -5.97
CA ALA A 223 3.30 20.67 -7.39
C ALA A 223 2.06 19.98 -8.01
N LEU A 224 1.38 19.12 -7.24
CA LEU A 224 0.30 18.27 -7.71
C LEU A 224 -1.10 18.72 -7.24
N SER A 225 -1.21 19.87 -6.58
CA SER A 225 -2.45 20.35 -5.96
C SER A 225 -3.09 19.37 -4.95
N ILE A 226 -2.29 18.44 -4.41
CA ILE A 226 -2.73 17.46 -3.41
C ILE A 226 -2.83 18.13 -2.02
N GLY A 227 -2.17 19.26 -1.83
CA GLY A 227 -2.07 19.98 -0.57
C GLY A 227 -3.40 20.49 0.00
N SER A 228 -4.35 20.85 -0.88
CA SER A 228 -5.69 21.26 -0.47
C SER A 228 -6.50 20.14 0.20
N SER A 229 -6.10 18.90 -0.01
CA SER A 229 -6.75 17.72 0.55
C SER A 229 -6.17 17.30 1.91
N ARG A 230 -5.10 17.92 2.39
CA ARG A 230 -4.66 17.74 3.77
C ARG A 230 -5.72 18.33 4.67
N GLY A 231 -6.60 17.48 5.19
CA GLY A 231 -7.60 17.86 6.16
C GLY A 231 -6.95 18.58 7.34
N GLN A 232 -7.72 19.39 8.05
CA GLN A 232 -7.31 20.14 9.24
C GLN A 232 -7.01 19.21 10.44
N GLU A 233 -6.45 18.03 10.18
CA GLU A 233 -6.07 17.11 11.24
C GLU A 233 -4.77 17.63 11.85
N GLU A 234 -4.87 18.17 13.06
CA GLU A 234 -3.74 18.60 13.87
C GLU A 234 -3.00 17.36 14.41
N TYR A 235 -2.09 16.80 13.62
CA TYR A 235 -1.15 15.80 14.11
C TYR A 235 0.20 16.45 14.39
N PRO A 236 0.93 15.98 15.41
CA PRO A 236 2.34 16.29 15.51
C PRO A 236 3.05 15.63 14.32
N LYS A 237 3.37 16.41 13.30
CA LYS A 237 4.18 15.95 12.17
C LYS A 237 5.62 15.81 12.63
N VAL A 238 6.24 14.71 12.29
CA VAL A 238 7.66 14.45 12.51
C VAL A 238 8.30 14.07 11.17
N GLU A 239 9.62 14.24 11.06
CA GLU A 239 10.34 13.91 9.81
C GLU A 239 10.27 12.40 9.52
N PHE A 240 10.28 11.57 10.57
CA PHE A 240 10.24 10.12 10.49
C PHE A 240 9.68 9.52 11.78
N VAL A 241 9.37 8.23 11.73
CA VAL A 241 9.00 7.42 12.90
C VAL A 241 10.27 6.92 13.58
N ASP A 242 10.44 7.21 14.88
CA ASP A 242 11.62 6.81 15.67
C ASP A 242 11.83 5.28 15.59
N GLY A 243 13.02 4.87 15.14
CA GLY A 243 13.39 3.47 14.93
C GLY A 243 13.05 2.92 13.55
N LEU A 244 12.44 3.73 12.66
CA LEU A 244 12.13 3.40 11.27
C LEU A 244 12.57 4.53 10.30
N GLU A 245 13.65 5.25 10.63
CA GLU A 245 14.10 6.46 9.93
C GLU A 245 14.57 6.18 8.49
N ASN A 246 15.13 5.00 8.29
CA ASN A 246 15.67 4.58 7.00
C ASN A 246 15.12 3.21 6.62
N PRO A 247 14.37 3.10 5.50
CA PRO A 247 13.68 1.86 5.14
C PRO A 247 14.60 0.63 5.08
N ALA A 248 15.79 0.77 4.49
CA ALA A 248 16.70 -0.36 4.30
C ALA A 248 17.41 -0.78 5.60
N GLU A 249 17.76 0.18 6.46
CA GLU A 249 18.52 -0.07 7.69
C GLU A 249 17.63 -0.34 8.89
N SER A 250 16.44 0.25 8.92
CA SER A 250 15.53 0.20 10.06
C SER A 250 14.56 -0.97 10.02
N PHE A 251 14.27 -1.56 8.85
CA PHE A 251 13.38 -2.72 8.76
C PHE A 251 13.79 -3.89 9.68
N PRO A 252 15.07 -4.20 9.91
CA PRO A 252 15.49 -5.18 10.92
C PRO A 252 15.04 -4.87 12.34
N ASN A 253 14.69 -3.62 12.68
CA ASN A 253 14.15 -3.27 13.99
C ASN A 253 12.77 -3.88 14.23
N ILE A 254 11.96 -4.00 13.17
CA ILE A 254 10.67 -4.70 13.20
C ILE A 254 10.90 -6.18 13.57
N ILE A 255 11.86 -6.84 12.90
CA ILE A 255 12.19 -8.24 13.18
C ILE A 255 12.68 -8.41 14.62
N ARG A 256 13.57 -7.54 15.09
CA ARG A 256 14.08 -7.56 16.48
C ARG A 256 12.95 -7.39 17.50
N TRP A 257 11.99 -6.50 17.19
CA TRP A 257 10.83 -6.31 18.04
C TRP A 257 9.96 -7.57 18.11
N LEU A 258 9.67 -8.21 16.98
CA LEU A 258 8.91 -9.46 16.92
C LEU A 258 9.58 -10.57 17.72
N VAL A 259 10.91 -10.78 17.55
CA VAL A 259 11.69 -11.76 18.31
C VAL A 259 11.62 -11.46 19.82
N LYS A 260 11.83 -10.19 20.22
CA LYS A 260 11.78 -9.75 21.62
C LYS A 260 10.41 -10.02 22.27
N ASN A 261 9.33 -9.91 21.49
CA ASN A 261 7.96 -10.10 21.96
C ASN A 261 7.44 -11.53 21.77
N GLY A 262 8.32 -12.50 21.43
CA GLY A 262 8.03 -13.93 21.48
C GLY A 262 7.25 -14.47 20.27
N TYR A 263 7.24 -13.78 19.15
CA TYR A 263 6.68 -14.32 17.91
C TYR A 263 7.53 -15.50 17.42
N SER A 264 6.87 -16.54 16.92
CA SER A 264 7.57 -17.69 16.35
C SER A 264 8.26 -17.32 15.03
N ASP A 265 9.31 -18.07 14.65
CA ASP A 265 9.97 -17.89 13.35
C ASP A 265 8.98 -18.02 12.19
N GLU A 266 7.97 -18.89 12.30
CA GLU A 266 6.90 -19.05 11.32
C GLU A 266 6.06 -17.79 11.20
N ASP A 267 5.60 -17.21 12.33
CA ASP A 267 4.79 -15.98 12.32
C ASP A 267 5.58 -14.78 11.83
N ILE A 268 6.86 -14.69 12.21
CA ILE A 268 7.77 -13.67 11.70
C ILE A 268 7.89 -13.79 10.16
N ALA A 269 8.14 -14.99 9.65
CA ALA A 269 8.26 -15.22 8.21
C ALA A 269 6.98 -14.85 7.44
N LYS A 270 5.79 -15.13 8.03
CA LYS A 270 4.50 -14.71 7.48
C LYS A 270 4.40 -13.18 7.40
N ALA A 271 4.64 -12.49 8.50
CA ALA A 271 4.47 -11.04 8.62
C ALA A 271 5.48 -10.25 7.75
N VAL A 272 6.75 -10.68 7.68
CA VAL A 272 7.80 -9.93 6.95
C VAL A 272 7.83 -10.19 5.43
N GLY A 273 6.83 -10.88 4.88
CA GLY A 273 6.70 -11.03 3.42
C GLY A 273 5.94 -12.27 2.97
N GLY A 274 5.86 -13.32 3.78
CA GLY A 274 5.17 -14.58 3.43
C GLY A 274 3.71 -14.36 3.04
N ASN A 275 2.98 -13.56 3.81
CA ASN A 275 1.58 -13.23 3.55
C ASN A 275 1.40 -12.46 2.23
N ILE A 276 2.27 -11.49 1.96
CA ILE A 276 2.28 -10.74 0.70
C ILE A 276 2.53 -11.70 -0.46
N MET A 277 3.56 -12.54 -0.37
CA MET A 277 3.89 -13.52 -1.42
C MET A 277 2.76 -14.53 -1.66
N ARG A 278 2.02 -14.92 -0.63
CA ARG A 278 0.83 -15.77 -0.76
C ARG A 278 -0.22 -15.10 -1.63
N VAL A 279 -0.57 -13.85 -1.35
CA VAL A 279 -1.58 -13.12 -2.11
C VAL A 279 -1.11 -12.83 -3.54
N LEU A 280 0.15 -12.42 -3.73
CA LEU A 280 0.70 -12.19 -5.07
C LEU A 280 0.67 -13.45 -5.94
N LYS A 281 0.94 -14.63 -5.38
CA LYS A 281 0.83 -15.92 -6.11
C LYS A 281 -0.58 -16.23 -6.57
N GLU A 282 -1.59 -15.78 -5.83
CA GLU A 282 -3.00 -15.98 -6.17
C GLU A 282 -3.50 -14.96 -7.21
N VAL A 283 -2.96 -13.73 -7.16
CA VAL A 283 -3.38 -12.62 -8.01
C VAL A 283 -2.62 -12.58 -9.33
N TRP A 284 -1.29 -12.67 -9.27
CA TRP A 284 -0.44 -12.55 -10.46
C TRP A 284 -0.56 -13.81 -11.33
N HIS A 285 -0.85 -13.63 -12.58
CA HIS A 285 -0.81 -14.72 -13.56
C HIS A 285 0.65 -14.97 -13.99
N LYS A 286 0.93 -16.23 -14.33
CA LYS A 286 2.23 -16.64 -14.88
C LYS A 286 2.39 -16.16 -16.31
#